data_7b3bcfb95ebec1c0a099d3536d3d4125
#
_entry.id   7b3bcfb95ebec1c0a099d3536d3d4125
#
_cell.length_a   1.000
_cell.length_b   1.000
_cell.length_c   1.000
_cell.angle_alpha   90.00
_cell.angle_beta   90.00
_cell.angle_gamma   90.00
#
_symmetry.space_group_name_H-M   'P 1'
#
loop_
_entity.id
_entity.type
_entity.pdbx_description
1 polymer ?
#
loop_
_entity_poly.entity_id
_entity_poly.type
_entity_poly.pdbx_seq_one_letter_code
_entity_poly.pdbx_strand_id
1 'polypeptide(L)'
;MPDSSGLLLHICCAPCGGGCVNRPEMIDPNRQVTLFYSNSNLDSAEEFNKRLAPVRFLAEYFHLELVVDPYDHKKWLEAVRGLENEPECGKRCRKCFEFNLKRTQMAAANMGFATTLTVSPRKSSAAIFEIGSQWENFEKIDFKKKNGFLTGRNFALEHGFYRQNYCGCEFSRREAESTKGNKS
;
A
#
# COMPACT_ATOMS: atom_id res chain seq x y z
N MET A 1 13.55 -10.32 20.03
CA MET A 1 12.59 -11.04 19.17
C MET A 1 11.49 -10.05 18.80
N PRO A 2 10.98 -10.08 17.57
CA PRO A 2 9.82 -9.24 17.22
C PRO A 2 8.65 -9.56 18.16
N ASP A 3 7.93 -8.53 18.57
CA ASP A 3 6.69 -8.69 19.33
C ASP A 3 5.61 -9.25 18.40
N SER A 4 5.20 -10.48 18.62
CA SER A 4 4.18 -11.16 17.82
C SER A 4 2.74 -10.75 18.17
N SER A 5 2.55 -9.93 19.19
CA SER A 5 1.22 -9.49 19.67
C SER A 5 0.58 -8.41 18.74
N GLY A 6 1.38 -7.73 17.91
CA GLY A 6 0.93 -6.68 17.03
C GLY A 6 1.36 -6.86 15.58
N LEU A 7 0.56 -6.32 14.65
CA LEU A 7 0.89 -6.17 13.24
C LEU A 7 0.61 -4.75 12.77
N LEU A 8 1.62 -4.08 12.26
CA LEU A 8 1.43 -2.84 11.52
C LEU A 8 1.23 -3.14 10.03
N LEU A 9 0.01 -2.93 9.51
CA LEU A 9 -0.31 -3.18 8.12
C LEU A 9 -0.24 -1.89 7.30
N HIS A 10 0.80 -1.76 6.47
CA HIS A 10 0.88 -0.67 5.49
C HIS A 10 -0.28 -0.75 4.51
N ILE A 11 -1.05 0.33 4.40
CA ILE A 11 -2.21 0.42 3.52
C ILE A 11 -2.02 1.52 2.47
N CYS A 12 -2.07 1.14 1.19
CA CYS A 12 -1.91 2.08 0.07
C CYS A 12 -3.22 2.74 -0.36
N CYS A 13 -4.36 2.07 -0.18
CA CYS A 13 -5.69 2.58 -0.50
C CYS A 13 -6.76 1.64 0.06
N ALA A 14 -8.00 2.12 0.19
CA ALA A 14 -9.11 1.33 0.73
C ALA A 14 -9.48 0.08 -0.10
N PRO A 15 -9.49 0.11 -1.45
CA PRO A 15 -9.72 -1.10 -2.22
C PRO A 15 -8.71 -2.22 -1.92
N CYS A 16 -7.41 -1.87 -1.76
CA CYS A 16 -6.40 -2.86 -1.37
C CYS A 16 -6.61 -3.35 0.06
N GLY A 17 -6.90 -2.43 0.99
CA GLY A 17 -7.20 -2.74 2.39
C GLY A 17 -8.38 -3.69 2.55
N GLY A 18 -9.50 -3.43 1.86
CA GLY A 18 -10.70 -4.27 1.90
C GLY A 18 -10.47 -5.72 1.46
N GLY A 19 -9.44 -5.97 0.66
CA GLY A 19 -9.00 -7.32 0.28
C GLY A 19 -8.07 -8.00 1.29
N CYS A 20 -7.65 -7.29 2.33
CA CYS A 20 -6.66 -7.74 3.29
C CYS A 20 -7.21 -7.92 4.71
N VAL A 21 -7.90 -6.91 5.23
CA VAL A 21 -8.20 -6.79 6.66
C VAL A 21 -9.16 -7.84 7.22
N ASN A 22 -10.03 -8.43 6.40
CA ASN A 22 -10.97 -9.47 6.80
C ASN A 22 -10.44 -10.90 6.60
N ARG A 23 -9.15 -11.05 6.36
CA ARG A 23 -8.55 -12.38 6.18
C ARG A 23 -8.26 -13.05 7.53
N PRO A 24 -8.31 -14.40 7.58
CA PRO A 24 -8.05 -15.13 8.82
C PRO A 24 -6.74 -14.74 9.50
N GLU A 25 -5.71 -14.42 8.69
CA GLU A 25 -4.39 -13.99 9.18
C GLU A 25 -4.44 -12.61 9.89
N MET A 26 -5.52 -11.83 9.64
CA MET A 26 -5.75 -10.50 10.22
C MET A 26 -6.79 -10.52 11.36
N ILE A 27 -7.58 -11.58 11.48
CA ILE A 27 -8.70 -11.66 12.44
C ILE A 27 -8.32 -12.50 13.69
N ASP A 28 -7.05 -12.72 13.95
CA ASP A 28 -6.62 -13.41 15.17
C ASP A 28 -6.94 -12.54 16.40
N PRO A 29 -7.80 -13.02 17.34
CA PRO A 29 -8.18 -12.24 18.52
C PRO A 29 -7.00 -11.95 19.47
N ASN A 30 -5.92 -12.69 19.33
CA ASN A 30 -4.70 -12.47 20.11
C ASN A 30 -3.72 -11.51 19.43
N ARG A 31 -4.08 -10.97 18.26
CA ARG A 31 -3.20 -10.13 17.47
C ARG A 31 -3.85 -8.79 17.15
N GLN A 32 -3.32 -7.72 17.68
CA GLN A 32 -3.77 -6.38 17.33
C GLN A 32 -3.24 -5.96 15.96
N VAL A 33 -4.13 -5.63 15.03
CA VAL A 33 -3.78 -5.06 13.73
C VAL A 33 -4.01 -3.56 13.74
N THR A 34 -2.98 -2.79 13.43
CA THR A 34 -3.04 -1.35 13.24
C THR A 34 -2.77 -1.02 11.76
N LEU A 35 -3.62 -0.23 11.13
CA LEU A 35 -3.42 0.25 9.78
C LEU A 35 -2.42 1.40 9.77
N PHE A 36 -1.49 1.39 8.83
CA PHE A 36 -0.51 2.46 8.64
C PHE A 36 -0.63 3.03 7.22
N TYR A 37 -1.22 4.22 7.12
CA TYR A 37 -1.35 4.92 5.84
C TYR A 37 -0.11 5.78 5.58
N SER A 38 0.80 5.28 4.74
CA SER A 38 2.05 5.94 4.38
C SER A 38 2.22 5.93 2.87
N ASN A 39 1.92 7.05 2.21
CA ASN A 39 1.82 7.16 0.76
C ASN A 39 2.42 8.46 0.22
N SER A 40 3.64 8.79 0.61
CA SER A 40 4.38 9.96 0.10
C SER A 40 4.73 9.87 -1.39
N ASN A 41 4.51 8.70 -2.01
CA ASN A 41 4.63 8.49 -3.45
C ASN A 41 3.46 9.07 -4.27
N LEU A 42 2.37 9.47 -3.64
CA LEU A 42 1.25 10.10 -4.34
C LEU A 42 1.64 11.49 -4.83
N ASP A 43 1.24 11.81 -6.05
CA ASP A 43 1.69 12.98 -6.80
C ASP A 43 1.18 14.34 -6.27
N SER A 44 0.23 14.32 -5.35
CA SER A 44 -0.29 15.53 -4.71
C SER A 44 -0.87 15.25 -3.33
N ALA A 45 -0.92 16.28 -2.50
CA ALA A 45 -1.61 16.24 -1.21
C ALA A 45 -3.13 16.04 -1.39
N GLU A 46 -3.70 16.52 -2.50
CA GLU A 46 -5.10 16.28 -2.84
C GLU A 46 -5.37 14.79 -3.08
N GLU A 47 -4.55 14.11 -3.90
CA GLU A 47 -4.68 12.68 -4.14
C GLU A 47 -4.43 11.86 -2.87
N PHE A 48 -3.48 12.29 -2.03
CA PHE A 48 -3.24 11.70 -0.72
C PHE A 48 -4.49 11.73 0.14
N ASN A 49 -5.14 12.89 0.29
CA ASN A 49 -6.35 13.05 1.10
C ASN A 49 -7.55 12.32 0.49
N LYS A 50 -7.67 12.31 -0.83
CA LYS A 50 -8.73 11.61 -1.56
C LYS A 50 -8.69 10.10 -1.35
N ARG A 51 -7.50 9.50 -1.24
CA ARG A 51 -7.33 8.08 -0.91
C ARG A 51 -7.43 7.79 0.58
N LEU A 52 -7.06 8.76 1.43
CA LEU A 52 -7.13 8.62 2.88
C LEU A 52 -8.58 8.57 3.38
N ALA A 53 -9.49 9.35 2.82
CA ALA A 53 -10.89 9.41 3.26
C ALA A 53 -11.57 8.02 3.28
N PRO A 54 -11.55 7.20 2.21
CA PRO A 54 -12.08 5.85 2.26
C PRO A 54 -11.26 4.89 3.14
N VAL A 55 -9.98 5.15 3.39
CA VAL A 55 -9.18 4.35 4.37
C VAL A 55 -9.66 4.59 5.80
N ARG A 56 -10.03 5.83 6.15
CA ARG A 56 -10.65 6.14 7.44
C ARG A 56 -11.96 5.39 7.63
N PHE A 57 -12.83 5.39 6.61
CA PHE A 57 -14.06 4.60 6.63
C PHE A 57 -13.77 3.10 6.84
N LEU A 58 -12.80 2.55 6.12
CA LEU A 58 -12.43 1.14 6.25
C LEU A 58 -11.94 0.81 7.67
N ALA A 59 -11.13 1.68 8.26
CA ALA A 59 -10.66 1.52 9.65
C ALA A 59 -11.82 1.49 10.64
N GLU A 60 -12.77 2.43 10.52
CA GLU A 60 -13.98 2.47 11.35
C GLU A 60 -14.86 1.24 11.15
N TYR A 61 -15.09 0.84 9.89
CA TYR A 61 -15.94 -0.32 9.53
C TYR A 61 -15.42 -1.64 10.13
N PHE A 62 -14.09 -1.83 10.16
CA PHE A 62 -13.47 -3.04 10.71
C PHE A 62 -12.99 -2.85 12.16
N HIS A 63 -13.30 -1.73 12.81
CA HIS A 63 -12.87 -1.39 14.17
C HIS A 63 -11.35 -1.49 14.38
N LEU A 64 -10.58 -1.02 13.39
CA LEU A 64 -9.11 -1.02 13.41
C LEU A 64 -8.56 0.36 13.73
N GLU A 65 -7.46 0.39 14.46
CA GLU A 65 -6.68 1.61 14.64
C GLU A 65 -6.05 2.04 13.31
N LEU A 66 -6.01 3.36 13.05
CA LEU A 66 -5.37 3.94 11.88
C LEU A 66 -4.35 5.00 12.28
N VAL A 67 -3.11 4.76 11.92
CA VAL A 67 -2.03 5.75 12.00
C VAL A 67 -1.78 6.32 10.60
N VAL A 68 -1.77 7.64 10.50
CA VAL A 68 -1.50 8.36 9.24
C VAL A 68 -0.10 8.97 9.30
N ASP A 69 0.75 8.53 8.40
CA ASP A 69 2.11 9.04 8.25
C ASP A 69 2.10 10.41 7.55
N PRO A 70 2.91 11.38 7.98
CA PRO A 70 3.00 12.66 7.30
C PRO A 70 3.33 12.52 5.82
N TYR A 71 2.58 13.24 4.98
CA TYR A 71 2.84 13.31 3.55
C TYR A 71 4.10 14.13 3.26
N ASP A 72 5.10 13.50 2.66
CA ASP A 72 6.38 14.14 2.30
C ASP A 72 6.84 13.66 0.91
N HIS A 73 6.17 14.19 -0.12
CA HIS A 73 6.45 13.83 -1.51
C HIS A 73 7.86 14.21 -1.95
N LYS A 74 8.41 15.28 -1.39
CA LYS A 74 9.78 15.71 -1.69
C LYS A 74 10.81 14.65 -1.33
N LYS A 75 10.69 14.03 -0.15
CA LYS A 75 11.58 12.93 0.24
C LYS A 75 11.42 11.70 -0.65
N TRP A 76 10.19 11.42 -1.11
CA TRP A 76 9.98 10.33 -2.04
C TRP A 76 10.63 10.63 -3.40
N LEU A 77 10.50 11.85 -3.95
CA LEU A 77 11.17 12.26 -5.18
C LEU A 77 12.70 12.15 -5.06
N GLU A 78 13.27 12.51 -3.92
CA GLU A 78 14.69 12.33 -3.65
C GLU A 78 15.12 10.86 -3.69
N ALA A 79 14.28 9.95 -3.16
CA ALA A 79 14.55 8.52 -3.15
C ALA A 79 14.49 7.86 -4.54
N VAL A 80 13.71 8.42 -5.48
CA VAL A 80 13.59 7.90 -6.85
C VAL A 80 14.35 8.72 -7.89
N ARG A 81 15.16 9.67 -7.45
CA ARG A 81 15.97 10.55 -8.32
C ARG A 81 16.82 9.73 -9.30
N GLY A 82 16.83 10.13 -10.57
CA GLY A 82 17.56 9.45 -11.65
C GLY A 82 16.81 8.23 -12.22
N LEU A 83 15.61 7.92 -11.74
CA LEU A 83 14.77 6.82 -12.22
C LEU A 83 13.44 7.31 -12.83
N GLU A 84 13.34 8.60 -13.15
CA GLU A 84 12.12 9.26 -13.63
C GLU A 84 11.61 8.64 -14.93
N ASN A 85 12.51 8.17 -15.78
CA ASN A 85 12.20 7.57 -17.09
C ASN A 85 12.06 6.03 -17.06
N GLU A 86 12.21 5.40 -15.89
CA GLU A 86 11.96 3.97 -15.75
C GLU A 86 10.47 3.67 -15.97
N PRO A 87 10.11 2.58 -16.64
CA PRO A 87 8.71 2.18 -16.83
C PRO A 87 8.05 1.80 -15.50
N GLU A 88 6.72 1.76 -15.49
CA GLU A 88 5.98 1.16 -14.37
C GLU A 88 6.44 -0.30 -14.16
N CYS A 89 6.54 -0.71 -12.91
CA CYS A 89 7.13 -1.98 -12.46
C CYS A 89 8.66 -2.10 -12.62
N GLY A 90 9.37 -1.08 -13.13
CA GLY A 90 10.82 -1.04 -13.24
C GLY A 90 11.52 -0.65 -11.93
N LYS A 91 12.77 -0.19 -12.05
CA LYS A 91 13.64 0.15 -10.90
C LYS A 91 13.04 1.25 -10.02
N ARG A 92 12.37 2.26 -10.61
CA ARG A 92 11.66 3.31 -9.85
C ARG A 92 10.62 2.70 -8.89
N CYS A 93 9.81 1.75 -9.36
CA CYS A 93 8.79 1.11 -8.54
C CYS A 93 9.41 0.28 -7.40
N ARG A 94 10.55 -0.38 -7.64
CA ARG A 94 11.28 -1.09 -6.57
C ARG A 94 11.76 -0.12 -5.48
N LYS A 95 12.30 1.05 -5.85
CA LYS A 95 12.68 2.11 -4.90
C LYS A 95 11.47 2.69 -4.16
N CYS A 96 10.33 2.83 -4.83
CA CYS A 96 9.08 3.22 -4.21
C CYS A 96 8.62 2.21 -3.15
N PHE A 97 8.70 0.90 -3.43
CA PHE A 97 8.37 -0.14 -2.44
C PHE A 97 9.32 -0.10 -1.25
N GLU A 98 10.62 0.02 -1.50
CA GLU A 98 11.63 0.14 -0.44
C GLU A 98 11.36 1.36 0.46
N PHE A 99 11.04 2.51 -0.13
CA PHE A 99 10.72 3.73 0.61
C PHE A 99 9.51 3.53 1.54
N ASN A 100 8.39 3.01 1.02
CA ASN A 100 7.18 2.80 1.80
C ASN A 100 7.37 1.72 2.88
N LEU A 101 8.05 0.62 2.57
CA LEU A 101 8.34 -0.43 3.54
C LEU A 101 9.28 0.04 4.66
N LYS A 102 10.30 0.84 4.32
CA LYS A 102 11.20 1.42 5.32
C LYS A 102 10.45 2.34 6.29
N ARG A 103 9.55 3.19 5.80
CA ARG A 103 8.72 4.04 6.67
C ARG A 103 7.81 3.20 7.58
N THR A 104 7.25 2.13 7.03
CA THR A 104 6.40 1.21 7.81
C THR A 104 7.22 0.50 8.88
N GLN A 105 8.40 0.01 8.55
CA GLN A 105 9.30 -0.64 9.51
C GLN A 105 9.71 0.30 10.65
N MET A 106 10.03 1.56 10.32
CA MET A 106 10.37 2.56 11.35
C MET A 106 9.19 2.82 12.31
N ALA A 107 7.95 2.85 11.79
CA ALA A 107 6.74 3.02 12.60
C ALA A 107 6.38 1.76 13.38
N ALA A 108 6.64 0.57 12.84
CA ALA A 108 6.38 -0.71 13.50
C ALA A 108 7.27 -0.94 14.72
N ALA A 109 8.45 -0.33 14.76
CA ALA A 109 9.46 -0.59 15.79
C ALA A 109 9.77 -2.11 15.93
N ASN A 110 9.30 -2.72 17.01
CA ASN A 110 9.49 -4.16 17.28
C ASN A 110 8.29 -5.02 16.85
N MET A 111 7.16 -4.43 16.45
CA MET A 111 6.01 -5.19 15.94
C MET A 111 6.30 -5.81 14.58
N GLY A 112 5.60 -6.89 14.25
CA GLY A 112 5.55 -7.39 12.89
C GLY A 112 4.94 -6.34 11.95
N PHE A 113 5.38 -6.31 10.68
CA PHE A 113 4.72 -5.45 9.68
C PHE A 113 4.56 -6.15 8.34
N ALA A 114 3.50 -5.78 7.63
CA ALA A 114 3.17 -6.27 6.31
C ALA A 114 2.67 -5.13 5.41
N THR A 115 2.37 -5.43 4.14
CA THR A 115 1.90 -4.42 3.19
C THR A 115 0.77 -4.92 2.32
N THR A 116 -0.23 -4.09 2.09
CA THR A 116 -1.32 -4.34 1.12
C THR A 116 -0.86 -4.20 -0.34
N LEU A 117 0.37 -3.77 -0.61
CA LEU A 117 0.91 -3.69 -1.98
C LEU A 117 0.86 -5.04 -2.71
N THR A 118 0.96 -6.15 -1.98
CA THR A 118 0.93 -7.50 -2.54
C THR A 118 -0.45 -7.92 -3.06
N VAL A 119 -1.53 -7.19 -2.77
CA VAL A 119 -2.88 -7.45 -3.31
C VAL A 119 -2.98 -7.12 -4.79
N SER A 120 -2.20 -6.13 -5.26
CA SER A 120 -2.29 -5.64 -6.62
C SER A 120 -1.79 -6.66 -7.64
N PRO A 121 -2.56 -7.01 -8.67
CA PRO A 121 -2.11 -7.91 -9.73
C PRO A 121 -0.95 -7.33 -10.57
N ARG A 122 -0.78 -6.00 -10.55
CA ARG A 122 0.29 -5.31 -11.29
C ARG A 122 1.62 -5.25 -10.54
N LYS A 123 1.64 -5.57 -9.24
CA LYS A 123 2.85 -5.50 -8.41
C LYS A 123 3.40 -6.90 -8.15
N SER A 124 4.71 -7.08 -8.31
CA SER A 124 5.37 -8.35 -8.02
C SER A 124 5.46 -8.59 -6.51
N SER A 125 4.74 -9.58 -5.99
CA SER A 125 4.88 -10.00 -4.58
C SER A 125 6.30 -10.47 -4.29
N ALA A 126 6.95 -11.16 -5.25
CA ALA A 126 8.33 -11.60 -5.10
C ALA A 126 9.30 -10.43 -4.90
N ALA A 127 9.17 -9.36 -5.70
CA ALA A 127 10.00 -8.16 -5.54
C ALA A 127 9.75 -7.45 -4.19
N ILE A 128 8.49 -7.39 -3.74
CA ILE A 128 8.14 -6.81 -2.43
C ILE A 128 8.72 -7.64 -1.30
N PHE A 129 8.66 -8.97 -1.39
CA PHE A 129 9.21 -9.89 -0.38
C PHE A 129 10.74 -9.86 -0.35
N GLU A 130 11.39 -9.76 -1.50
CA GLU A 130 12.84 -9.58 -1.59
C GLU A 130 13.28 -8.31 -0.84
N ILE A 131 12.62 -7.19 -1.13
CA ILE A 131 12.91 -5.91 -0.46
C ILE A 131 12.59 -6.00 1.04
N GLY A 132 11.44 -6.55 1.41
CA GLY A 132 11.02 -6.67 2.80
C GLY A 132 11.92 -7.58 3.64
N SER A 133 12.55 -8.57 3.01
CA SER A 133 13.44 -9.55 3.68
C SER A 133 14.69 -8.94 4.32
N GLN A 134 15.00 -7.67 4.06
CA GLN A 134 16.07 -6.97 4.77
C GLN A 134 15.72 -6.64 6.23
N TRP A 135 14.46 -6.77 6.63
CA TRP A 135 13.99 -6.55 8.00
C TRP A 135 13.40 -7.83 8.59
N GLU A 136 13.88 -8.24 9.76
CA GLU A 136 13.48 -9.48 10.43
C GLU A 136 11.99 -9.53 10.80
N ASN A 137 11.39 -8.36 11.11
CA ASN A 137 9.99 -8.24 11.48
C ASN A 137 9.05 -8.03 10.28
N PHE A 138 9.53 -8.16 9.04
CA PHE A 138 8.68 -8.13 7.85
C PHE A 138 7.96 -9.47 7.63
N GLU A 139 6.64 -9.43 7.53
CA GLU A 139 5.81 -10.60 7.27
C GLU A 139 5.43 -10.72 5.80
N LYS A 140 5.82 -11.83 5.18
CA LYS A 140 5.59 -12.13 3.76
C LYS A 140 4.18 -12.64 3.50
N ILE A 141 3.18 -11.76 3.61
CA ILE A 141 1.78 -12.11 3.34
C ILE A 141 1.44 -11.77 1.88
N ASP A 142 1.12 -12.78 1.09
CA ASP A 142 0.67 -12.59 -0.30
C ASP A 142 -0.86 -12.45 -0.35
N PHE A 143 -1.31 -11.21 -0.33
CA PHE A 143 -2.73 -10.88 -0.39
C PHE A 143 -3.41 -11.12 -1.75
N LYS A 144 -2.67 -11.46 -2.82
CA LYS A 144 -3.28 -11.94 -4.08
C LYS A 144 -3.96 -13.29 -3.89
N LYS A 145 -3.38 -14.13 -3.04
CA LYS A 145 -3.96 -15.45 -2.73
C LYS A 145 -5.36 -15.28 -2.14
N LYS A 146 -6.21 -16.30 -2.28
CA LYS A 146 -7.58 -16.30 -1.76
C LYS A 146 -8.44 -15.12 -2.27
N ASN A 147 -8.23 -14.71 -3.53
CA ASN A 147 -9.03 -13.68 -4.21
C ASN A 147 -9.00 -12.27 -3.56
N GLY A 148 -7.93 -11.90 -2.86
CA GLY A 148 -7.85 -10.62 -2.15
C GLY A 148 -8.13 -9.40 -3.03
N PHE A 149 -7.63 -9.38 -4.28
CA PHE A 149 -7.93 -8.30 -5.21
C PHE A 149 -9.43 -8.19 -5.55
N LEU A 150 -10.10 -9.32 -5.82
CA LEU A 150 -11.53 -9.34 -6.14
C LEU A 150 -12.37 -8.92 -4.92
N THR A 151 -12.03 -9.43 -3.74
CA THR A 151 -12.68 -9.06 -2.48
C THR A 151 -12.59 -7.56 -2.24
N GLY A 152 -11.41 -6.97 -2.36
CA GLY A 152 -11.22 -5.53 -2.18
C GLY A 152 -11.92 -4.68 -3.22
N ARG A 153 -11.96 -5.15 -4.48
CA ARG A 153 -12.72 -4.49 -5.55
C ARG A 153 -14.23 -4.49 -5.24
N ASN A 154 -14.78 -5.61 -4.81
CA ASN A 154 -16.20 -5.73 -4.50
C ASN A 154 -16.56 -4.83 -3.31
N PHE A 155 -15.75 -4.84 -2.25
CA PHE A 155 -15.90 -3.94 -1.11
C PHE A 155 -15.90 -2.46 -1.52
N ALA A 156 -14.99 -2.07 -2.40
CA ALA A 156 -14.93 -0.71 -2.91
C ALA A 156 -16.15 -0.31 -3.76
N LEU A 157 -16.71 -1.24 -4.53
CA LEU A 157 -17.95 -1.02 -5.31
C LEU A 157 -19.18 -0.89 -4.41
N GLU A 158 -19.30 -1.76 -3.41
CA GLU A 158 -20.40 -1.76 -2.44
C GLU A 158 -20.49 -0.44 -1.67
N HIS A 159 -19.33 0.12 -1.29
CA HIS A 159 -19.26 1.35 -0.50
C HIS A 159 -19.03 2.62 -1.33
N GLY A 160 -19.04 2.52 -2.67
CA GLY A 160 -18.86 3.69 -3.55
C GLY A 160 -17.50 4.37 -3.44
N PHE A 161 -16.44 3.64 -3.12
CA PHE A 161 -15.12 4.22 -2.91
C PHE A 161 -14.50 4.76 -4.18
N TYR A 162 -13.75 5.83 -4.03
CA TYR A 162 -12.85 6.33 -5.07
C TYR A 162 -11.89 5.23 -5.53
N ARG A 163 -11.85 5.00 -6.84
CA ARG A 163 -10.98 4.03 -7.48
C ARG A 163 -10.11 4.75 -8.50
N GLN A 164 -8.83 4.81 -8.21
CA GLN A 164 -7.84 5.40 -9.10
C GLN A 164 -7.55 4.50 -10.31
N ASN A 165 -7.18 5.12 -11.42
CA ASN A 165 -6.81 4.43 -12.66
C ASN A 165 -5.28 4.39 -12.92
N TYR A 166 -4.47 4.90 -11.99
CA TYR A 166 -3.01 4.89 -12.02
C TYR A 166 -2.45 4.52 -10.64
N CYS A 167 -1.15 4.17 -10.56
CA CYS A 167 -0.55 3.71 -9.30
C CYS A 167 -0.55 4.80 -8.23
N GLY A 168 -0.23 6.05 -8.60
CA GLY A 168 -0.31 7.19 -7.70
C GLY A 168 0.74 8.26 -7.92
N CYS A 169 1.92 7.92 -8.43
CA CYS A 169 2.95 8.93 -8.73
C CYS A 169 2.70 9.61 -10.08
N GLU A 170 3.26 10.79 -10.26
CA GLU A 170 3.17 11.59 -11.49
C GLU A 170 3.67 10.81 -12.73
N PHE A 171 4.63 9.93 -12.55
CA PHE A 171 5.17 9.11 -13.64
C PHE A 171 4.13 8.09 -14.12
N SER A 172 3.45 7.38 -13.22
CA SER A 172 2.39 6.43 -13.57
C SER A 172 1.14 7.15 -14.10
N ARG A 173 0.88 8.39 -13.66
CA ARG A 173 -0.21 9.22 -14.23
C ARG A 173 0.08 9.53 -15.69
N ARG A 174 1.28 10.01 -16.03
CA ARG A 174 1.69 10.29 -17.42
C ARG A 174 1.59 9.05 -18.32
N GLU A 175 2.02 7.90 -17.85
CA GLU A 175 1.90 6.62 -18.58
C GLU A 175 0.43 6.25 -18.83
N ALA A 176 -0.45 6.42 -17.85
CA ALA A 176 -1.89 6.14 -17.98
C ALA A 176 -2.60 7.09 -18.94
N GLU A 177 -2.20 8.36 -18.99
CA GLU A 177 -2.74 9.38 -19.90
C GLU A 177 -2.30 9.14 -21.35
N SER A 178 -1.03 8.81 -21.59
CA SER A 178 -0.50 8.51 -22.93
C SER A 178 -1.16 7.27 -23.55
N THR A 179 -1.51 6.28 -22.75
CA THR A 179 -2.17 5.04 -23.21
C THR A 179 -3.63 5.31 -23.64
N LYS A 180 -4.29 6.33 -23.09
CA LYS A 180 -5.65 6.72 -23.48
C LYS A 180 -5.68 7.49 -24.79
N GLY A 181 -4.68 8.33 -25.05
CA GLY A 181 -4.58 9.13 -26.28
C GLY A 181 -4.38 8.30 -27.55
N ASN A 182 -3.85 7.07 -27.46
CA ASN A 182 -3.60 6.18 -28.59
C ASN A 182 -4.80 5.24 -28.93
N LYS A 183 -5.93 5.38 -28.23
CA LYS A 183 -7.16 4.58 -28.49
C LYS A 183 -8.30 5.40 -29.12
N SER A 184 -7.99 6.58 -29.64
CA SER A 184 -8.94 7.44 -30.36
C SER A 184 -8.83 7.25 -31.85
#